data_a260f33006a7799764dddd3d04a31a39
#
_entry.id   a260f33006a7799764dddd3d04a31a39
#
_cell.length_a   1.000
_cell.length_b   1.000
_cell.length_c   1.000
_cell.angle_alpha   90.00
_cell.angle_beta   90.00
_cell.angle_gamma   90.00
#
_symmetry.space_group_name_H-M   'P 1'
#
loop_
_entity.id
_entity.type
_entity.pdbx_description
1 polymer ?
#
loop_
_entity_poly.entity_id
_entity_poly.type
_entity_poly.pdbx_seq_one_letter_code
_entity_poly.pdbx_strand_id
1 'polypeptide(L)'
;YGELARSTRDGYTFAGWWTGENGTGTEITEATVFTGASDRSLYAKWIFDVYTGPAGGLVFYENPNWKVDGWKYLEAAPDGWYDGDADSDGVYSSEDGDPFFQWGASGYVLNPSTTGTGIGTGSSNTANIVNFHDTLWAQYPEKGDYYTNPTEYNNKNDGTVAATVCADYRGGGYSDWFLPSKDELNLMFQILHLNNFSTFESFYWSSSEDDADDAWMQNFYGEGSQRVFWRDFTFAIRPIRAF
;
A
#
# COMPACT_ATOMS: atom_id res chain seq x y z
N TYR A 1 -6.36 34.54 20.79
CA TYR A 1 -7.63 33.83 20.88
C TYR A 1 -7.86 33.44 22.34
N GLY A 2 -9.14 33.37 22.73
CA GLY A 2 -9.55 32.63 23.92
C GLY A 2 -9.43 31.11 23.70
N GLU A 3 -10.04 30.35 24.62
CA GLU A 3 -10.09 28.90 24.51
C GLU A 3 -10.65 28.47 23.15
N LEU A 4 -9.88 27.70 22.39
CA LEU A 4 -10.29 27.17 21.09
C LEU A 4 -11.18 25.94 21.33
N ALA A 5 -12.34 25.91 20.68
CA ALA A 5 -13.25 24.79 20.75
C ALA A 5 -12.53 23.49 20.31
N ARG A 6 -12.79 22.38 21.01
CA ARG A 6 -12.40 21.05 20.57
C ARG A 6 -13.57 20.42 19.82
N SER A 7 -13.29 19.86 18.67
CA SER A 7 -14.27 19.11 17.88
C SER A 7 -14.07 17.60 18.08
N THR A 8 -15.10 16.81 17.84
CA THR A 8 -15.05 15.35 17.87
C THR A 8 -15.50 14.77 16.53
N ARG A 9 -14.85 13.70 16.11
CA ARG A 9 -15.18 12.90 14.94
C ARG A 9 -14.88 11.45 15.26
N ASP A 10 -15.87 10.56 15.11
CA ASP A 10 -15.71 9.12 15.40
C ASP A 10 -14.60 8.50 14.52
N GLY A 11 -13.69 7.77 15.14
CA GLY A 11 -12.54 7.15 14.46
C GLY A 11 -11.41 8.11 14.08
N TYR A 12 -11.43 9.33 14.64
CA TYR A 12 -10.39 10.32 14.39
C TYR A 12 -9.99 11.09 15.64
N THR A 13 -8.70 11.28 15.81
CA THR A 13 -8.14 12.19 16.81
C THR A 13 -8.04 13.61 16.26
N PHE A 14 -8.56 14.58 17.03
CA PHE A 14 -8.47 15.99 16.70
C PHE A 14 -7.03 16.49 16.85
N ALA A 15 -6.44 16.99 15.77
CA ALA A 15 -5.04 17.46 15.71
C ALA A 15 -4.91 18.98 15.52
N GLY A 16 -5.86 19.75 16.05
CA GLY A 16 -5.81 21.20 16.08
C GLY A 16 -6.58 21.93 14.97
N TRP A 17 -6.52 23.25 15.04
CA TRP A 17 -7.12 24.16 14.07
C TRP A 17 -6.06 24.74 13.15
N TRP A 18 -6.36 24.84 11.86
CA TRP A 18 -5.44 25.29 10.82
C TRP A 18 -6.07 26.35 9.93
N THR A 19 -5.24 27.18 9.27
CA THR A 19 -5.73 28.18 8.31
C THR A 19 -6.15 27.62 6.96
N GLY A 20 -5.80 26.37 6.67
CA GLY A 20 -6.16 25.66 5.44
C GLY A 20 -6.68 24.25 5.72
N GLU A 21 -7.36 23.68 4.76
CA GLU A 21 -7.96 22.34 4.84
C GLU A 21 -6.88 21.26 5.04
N ASN A 22 -7.25 20.16 5.71
CA ASN A 22 -6.41 19.00 5.94
C ASN A 22 -5.07 19.30 6.66
N GLY A 23 -5.04 20.36 7.47
CA GLY A 23 -3.82 20.75 8.20
C GLY A 23 -2.79 21.47 7.34
N THR A 24 -3.23 22.10 6.26
CA THR A 24 -2.37 23.00 5.47
C THR A 24 -2.32 24.40 6.06
N GLY A 25 -1.31 25.19 5.68
CA GLY A 25 -1.14 26.55 6.18
C GLY A 25 -0.52 26.58 7.58
N THR A 26 -1.04 27.45 8.45
CA THR A 26 -0.50 27.68 9.79
C THR A 26 -1.40 27.07 10.85
N GLU A 27 -0.82 26.35 11.80
CA GLU A 27 -1.54 25.88 12.99
C GLU A 27 -1.93 27.07 13.87
N ILE A 28 -3.16 27.03 14.36
CA ILE A 28 -3.73 28.06 15.23
C ILE A 28 -3.82 27.51 16.65
N THR A 29 -3.12 28.16 17.55
CA THR A 29 -3.12 27.84 18.97
C THR A 29 -3.72 29.00 19.76
N GLU A 30 -3.94 28.81 21.07
CA GLU A 30 -4.39 29.87 21.97
C GLU A 30 -3.39 31.05 22.02
N ALA A 31 -2.12 30.79 21.77
CA ALA A 31 -1.06 31.79 21.69
C ALA A 31 -1.01 32.54 20.36
N THR A 32 -1.76 32.13 19.36
CA THR A 32 -1.76 32.76 18.03
C THR A 32 -2.40 34.15 18.10
N VAL A 33 -1.64 35.18 17.73
CA VAL A 33 -2.11 36.57 17.69
C VAL A 33 -2.51 36.93 16.26
N PHE A 34 -3.75 37.37 16.10
CA PHE A 34 -4.22 37.93 14.83
C PHE A 34 -4.24 39.45 14.88
N THR A 35 -3.62 40.08 13.92
CA THR A 35 -3.54 41.55 13.80
C THR A 35 -4.57 42.14 12.82
N GLY A 36 -5.41 41.33 12.23
CA GLY A 36 -6.43 41.73 11.25
C GLY A 36 -7.85 41.78 11.83
N ALA A 37 -8.69 42.67 11.31
CA ALA A 37 -10.07 42.89 11.75
C ALA A 37 -11.12 42.08 10.95
N SER A 38 -10.72 41.11 10.10
CA SER A 38 -11.65 40.31 9.29
C SER A 38 -11.88 38.91 9.85
N ASP A 39 -13.08 38.40 9.70
CA ASP A 39 -13.45 37.03 9.99
C ASP A 39 -12.57 36.04 9.18
N ARG A 40 -12.20 34.93 9.78
CA ARG A 40 -11.40 33.88 9.15
C ARG A 40 -12.01 32.52 9.42
N SER A 41 -12.00 31.67 8.40
CA SER A 41 -12.34 30.26 8.56
C SER A 41 -11.13 29.51 9.13
N LEU A 42 -11.38 28.64 10.09
CA LEU A 42 -10.41 27.68 10.59
C LEU A 42 -10.89 26.26 10.23
N TYR A 43 -9.95 25.44 9.91
CA TYR A 43 -10.19 24.06 9.49
C TYR A 43 -9.64 23.09 10.54
N ALA A 44 -10.48 22.15 10.98
CA ALA A 44 -10.04 21.09 11.88
C ALA A 44 -9.14 20.13 11.12
N LYS A 45 -7.98 19.81 11.67
CA LYS A 45 -7.16 18.70 11.23
C LYS A 45 -7.56 17.46 12.01
N TRP A 46 -7.74 16.35 11.28
CA TRP A 46 -8.11 15.05 11.80
C TRP A 46 -7.02 14.03 11.45
N ILE A 47 -6.65 13.21 12.42
CA ILE A 47 -5.77 12.05 12.23
C ILE A 47 -6.65 10.81 12.38
N PHE A 48 -6.62 9.91 11.40
CA PHE A 48 -7.35 8.64 11.47
C PHE A 48 -6.75 7.77 12.59
N ASP A 49 -7.61 7.22 13.43
CA ASP A 49 -7.21 6.35 14.54
C ASP A 49 -7.02 4.92 13.99
N VAL A 50 -5.76 4.50 13.87
CA VAL A 50 -5.41 3.13 13.43
C VAL A 50 -5.87 2.13 14.49
N TYR A 51 -6.51 1.04 14.06
CA TYR A 51 -6.99 -0.01 14.95
C TYR A 51 -6.86 -1.39 14.31
N THR A 52 -6.92 -2.46 15.14
CA THR A 52 -6.90 -3.84 14.64
C THR A 52 -8.20 -4.16 13.91
N GLY A 53 -8.10 -4.53 12.66
CA GLY A 53 -9.22 -4.85 11.79
C GLY A 53 -9.75 -6.28 11.94
N PRO A 54 -10.81 -6.61 11.19
CA PRO A 54 -11.48 -7.91 11.30
C PRO A 54 -10.60 -9.09 10.84
N ALA A 55 -9.59 -8.85 10.01
CA ALA A 55 -8.64 -9.87 9.58
C ALA A 55 -7.39 -9.96 10.48
N GLY A 56 -7.34 -9.18 11.56
CA GLY A 56 -6.21 -9.15 12.50
C GLY A 56 -5.09 -8.21 12.08
N GLY A 57 -5.22 -7.55 10.95
CA GLY A 57 -4.30 -6.53 10.47
C GLY A 57 -4.60 -5.14 11.02
N LEU A 58 -4.05 -4.12 10.38
CA LEU A 58 -4.23 -2.72 10.79
C LEU A 58 -5.12 -1.97 9.81
N VAL A 59 -6.26 -1.47 10.28
CA VAL A 59 -7.10 -0.54 9.52
C VAL A 59 -6.47 0.84 9.59
N PHE A 60 -6.14 1.41 8.43
CA PHE A 60 -5.36 2.63 8.33
C PHE A 60 -6.00 3.74 7.48
N TYR A 61 -7.13 3.45 6.82
CA TYR A 61 -7.80 4.44 5.97
C TYR A 61 -9.32 4.24 5.97
N GLU A 62 -10.07 5.34 5.99
CA GLU A 62 -11.51 5.38 5.75
C GLU A 62 -11.77 6.09 4.41
N ASN A 63 -12.45 5.40 3.50
CA ASN A 63 -12.85 5.97 2.22
C ASN A 63 -13.99 6.97 2.39
N PRO A 64 -13.79 8.27 2.09
CA PRO A 64 -14.86 9.27 2.23
C PRO A 64 -16.03 9.04 1.25
N ASN A 65 -15.80 8.32 0.17
CA ASN A 65 -16.78 8.02 -0.86
C ASN A 65 -17.39 6.61 -0.75
N TRP A 66 -17.25 5.94 0.40
CA TRP A 66 -17.58 4.53 0.62
C TRP A 66 -18.97 4.11 0.11
N LYS A 67 -19.95 5.02 0.15
CA LYS A 67 -21.32 4.75 -0.34
C LYS A 67 -21.42 4.60 -1.86
N VAL A 68 -20.46 5.18 -2.58
CA VAL A 68 -20.39 5.13 -4.05
C VAL A 68 -19.47 3.98 -4.46
N ASP A 69 -18.32 3.86 -3.79
CA ASP A 69 -17.26 2.92 -4.15
C ASP A 69 -17.52 1.50 -3.63
N GLY A 70 -18.44 1.34 -2.66
CA GLY A 70 -18.85 0.03 -2.12
C GLY A 70 -17.91 -0.56 -1.08
N TRP A 71 -16.87 0.15 -0.67
CA TRP A 71 -15.95 -0.26 0.40
C TRP A 71 -15.62 0.95 1.28
N LYS A 72 -15.40 0.71 2.58
CA LYS A 72 -15.24 1.78 3.56
C LYS A 72 -13.83 1.89 4.13
N TYR A 73 -13.17 0.78 4.38
CA TYR A 73 -11.88 0.77 5.07
C TYR A 73 -10.83 0.02 4.27
N LEU A 74 -9.54 0.42 4.44
CA LEU A 74 -8.38 -0.37 4.04
C LEU A 74 -7.72 -0.96 5.30
N GLU A 75 -7.44 -2.25 5.25
CA GLU A 75 -6.74 -3.01 6.27
C GLU A 75 -5.46 -3.61 5.66
N ALA A 76 -4.30 -3.34 6.27
CA ALA A 76 -3.02 -3.95 5.90
C ALA A 76 -2.83 -5.27 6.66
N ALA A 77 -2.22 -6.25 6.01
CA ALA A 77 -1.83 -7.48 6.66
C ALA A 77 -0.90 -7.20 7.86
N PRO A 78 -1.01 -7.98 8.96
CA PRO A 78 -0.17 -7.79 10.14
C PRO A 78 1.30 -8.07 9.85
N ASP A 79 2.20 -7.59 10.72
CA ASP A 79 3.59 -8.01 10.71
C ASP A 79 3.67 -9.53 10.84
N GLY A 80 4.56 -10.18 10.08
CA GLY A 80 4.66 -11.65 10.04
C GLY A 80 3.48 -12.35 9.34
N TRP A 81 2.80 -11.67 8.44
CA TRP A 81 1.67 -12.20 7.66
C TRP A 81 2.05 -13.37 6.74
N TYR A 82 3.28 -13.41 6.30
CA TYR A 82 3.80 -14.45 5.43
C TYR A 82 4.40 -15.57 6.27
N ASP A 83 3.98 -16.80 6.01
CA ASP A 83 4.41 -18.01 6.69
C ASP A 83 5.46 -18.81 5.90
N GLY A 84 5.96 -18.22 4.81
CA GLY A 84 7.05 -18.75 4.02
C GLY A 84 8.42 -18.26 4.50
N ASP A 85 9.47 -18.80 3.88
CA ASP A 85 10.86 -18.42 4.12
C ASP A 85 11.17 -17.11 3.35
N ALA A 86 10.94 -15.98 4.01
CA ALA A 86 11.02 -14.65 3.37
C ALA A 86 12.45 -14.21 3.07
N ASP A 87 13.42 -14.59 3.89
CA ASP A 87 14.85 -14.26 3.71
C ASP A 87 15.66 -15.36 3.05
N SER A 88 15.03 -16.52 2.77
CA SER A 88 15.64 -17.68 2.12
C SER A 88 16.74 -18.36 2.94
N ASP A 89 16.67 -18.29 4.27
CA ASP A 89 17.59 -18.96 5.17
C ASP A 89 17.20 -20.43 5.47
N GLY A 90 16.04 -20.86 5.02
CA GLY A 90 15.47 -22.18 5.21
C GLY A 90 14.68 -22.33 6.51
N VAL A 91 14.46 -21.26 7.24
CA VAL A 91 13.66 -21.21 8.48
C VAL A 91 12.45 -20.33 8.28
N TYR A 92 11.26 -20.86 8.47
CA TYR A 92 10.00 -20.10 8.40
C TYR A 92 9.74 -19.47 9.75
N SER A 93 9.84 -18.15 9.85
CA SER A 93 9.61 -17.42 11.10
C SER A 93 8.91 -16.09 10.87
N SER A 94 8.27 -15.57 11.92
CA SER A 94 7.70 -14.23 11.92
C SER A 94 8.76 -13.11 11.96
N GLU A 95 10.03 -13.47 12.13
CA GLU A 95 11.16 -12.54 12.13
C GLU A 95 11.69 -12.26 10.72
N ASP A 96 11.29 -13.08 9.72
CA ASP A 96 11.73 -12.95 8.33
C ASP A 96 11.18 -11.70 7.62
N GLY A 97 10.28 -10.96 8.27
CA GLY A 97 9.73 -9.73 7.74
C GLY A 97 8.75 -9.94 6.57
N ASP A 98 8.67 -8.97 5.69
CA ASP A 98 7.86 -9.06 4.47
C ASP A 98 8.63 -9.77 3.36
N PRO A 99 8.00 -10.71 2.62
CA PRO A 99 8.67 -11.50 1.60
C PRO A 99 8.98 -10.66 0.36
N PHE A 100 10.03 -11.08 -0.38
CA PHE A 100 10.51 -10.42 -1.58
C PHE A 100 10.10 -11.20 -2.82
N PHE A 101 9.41 -10.54 -3.76
CA PHE A 101 8.97 -11.12 -5.02
C PHE A 101 9.23 -10.19 -6.18
N GLN A 102 9.37 -10.76 -7.39
CA GLN A 102 9.33 -10.01 -8.63
C GLN A 102 7.93 -9.43 -8.84
N TRP A 103 7.85 -8.26 -9.47
CA TRP A 103 6.56 -7.69 -9.82
C TRP A 103 5.86 -8.48 -10.92
N GLY A 104 6.61 -8.92 -11.92
CA GLY A 104 6.11 -9.69 -13.03
C GLY A 104 7.06 -9.77 -14.22
N ALA A 105 6.55 -10.32 -15.32
CA ALA A 105 7.30 -10.47 -16.55
C ALA A 105 7.65 -9.10 -17.17
N SER A 106 8.93 -8.88 -17.49
CA SER A 106 9.42 -7.72 -18.21
C SER A 106 9.26 -7.88 -19.72
N GLY A 107 9.15 -6.78 -20.45
CA GLY A 107 8.95 -6.76 -21.89
C GLY A 107 7.48 -6.87 -22.34
N TYR A 108 6.53 -6.90 -21.41
CA TYR A 108 5.10 -7.06 -21.70
C TYR A 108 4.29 -5.93 -21.07
N VAL A 109 3.49 -5.22 -21.86
CA VAL A 109 2.46 -4.31 -21.32
C VAL A 109 1.22 -5.14 -20.98
N LEU A 110 0.68 -4.98 -19.78
CA LEU A 110 -0.57 -5.63 -19.42
C LEU A 110 -1.70 -5.12 -20.33
N ASN A 111 -2.49 -6.06 -20.86
CA ASN A 111 -3.63 -5.70 -21.67
C ASN A 111 -4.94 -6.27 -21.06
N PRO A 112 -5.87 -5.40 -20.67
CA PRO A 112 -5.80 -3.93 -20.81
C PRO A 112 -4.75 -3.33 -19.87
N SER A 113 -4.06 -2.26 -20.31
CA SER A 113 -3.14 -1.48 -19.49
C SER A 113 -3.95 -0.74 -18.41
N THR A 114 -4.22 -1.40 -17.31
CA THR A 114 -5.26 -0.97 -16.37
C THR A 114 -4.76 -0.88 -14.95
N THR A 115 -3.45 -0.78 -14.76
CA THR A 115 -2.90 -0.59 -13.45
C THR A 115 -2.99 0.88 -13.06
N GLY A 116 -4.10 1.26 -12.44
CA GLY A 116 -4.29 2.60 -11.92
C GLY A 116 -3.34 2.88 -10.75
N THR A 117 -3.08 4.17 -10.50
CA THR A 117 -2.24 4.60 -9.36
C THR A 117 -3.06 5.01 -8.15
N GLY A 118 -4.33 5.36 -8.32
CA GLY A 118 -5.20 5.95 -7.32
C GLY A 118 -5.67 4.97 -6.23
N ILE A 119 -6.10 5.53 -5.11
CA ILE A 119 -6.73 4.77 -4.02
C ILE A 119 -7.99 4.07 -4.53
N GLY A 120 -8.15 2.79 -4.21
CA GLY A 120 -9.24 1.93 -4.68
C GLY A 120 -8.92 1.15 -5.95
N THR A 121 -7.74 1.34 -6.56
CA THR A 121 -7.37 0.63 -7.79
C THR A 121 -6.55 -0.64 -7.56
N GLY A 122 -5.99 -0.84 -6.37
CA GLY A 122 -5.09 -1.96 -6.07
C GLY A 122 -5.73 -3.33 -6.32
N SER A 123 -6.99 -3.53 -5.93
CA SER A 123 -7.70 -4.79 -6.13
C SER A 123 -7.85 -5.14 -7.62
N SER A 124 -8.29 -4.17 -8.45
CA SER A 124 -8.41 -4.38 -9.90
C SER A 124 -7.06 -4.54 -10.59
N ASN A 125 -6.04 -3.79 -10.15
CA ASN A 125 -4.68 -3.94 -10.64
C ASN A 125 -4.17 -5.36 -10.37
N THR A 126 -4.29 -5.83 -9.14
CA THR A 126 -3.89 -7.18 -8.73
C THR A 126 -4.57 -8.26 -9.58
N ALA A 127 -5.89 -8.16 -9.75
CA ALA A 127 -6.63 -9.11 -10.58
C ALA A 127 -6.14 -9.12 -12.04
N ASN A 128 -5.81 -7.97 -12.61
CA ASN A 128 -5.28 -7.86 -13.97
C ASN A 128 -3.88 -8.47 -14.11
N ILE A 129 -3.00 -8.22 -13.11
CA ILE A 129 -1.65 -8.78 -13.08
C ILE A 129 -1.72 -10.31 -12.96
N VAL A 130 -2.53 -10.85 -12.06
CA VAL A 130 -2.72 -12.30 -11.90
C VAL A 130 -3.23 -12.92 -13.19
N ASN A 131 -4.33 -12.39 -13.77
CA ASN A 131 -4.89 -12.90 -15.02
C ASN A 131 -3.90 -12.84 -16.19
N PHE A 132 -3.09 -11.79 -16.27
CA PHE A 132 -2.05 -11.69 -17.29
C PHE A 132 -1.01 -12.80 -17.13
N HIS A 133 -0.50 -13.02 -15.92
CA HIS A 133 0.52 -14.03 -15.66
C HIS A 133 -0.02 -15.47 -15.82
N ASP A 134 -1.26 -15.72 -15.43
CA ASP A 134 -1.92 -17.00 -15.66
C ASP A 134 -2.01 -17.33 -17.17
N THR A 135 -2.35 -16.32 -17.98
CA THR A 135 -2.44 -16.46 -19.43
C THR A 135 -1.06 -16.66 -20.05
N LEU A 136 -0.09 -15.89 -19.61
CA LEU A 136 1.30 -15.95 -20.08
C LEU A 136 1.92 -17.30 -19.75
N TRP A 137 1.72 -17.80 -18.53
CA TRP A 137 2.16 -19.12 -18.09
C TRP A 137 1.59 -20.26 -18.94
N ALA A 138 0.33 -20.18 -19.31
CA ALA A 138 -0.30 -21.16 -20.18
C ALA A 138 0.27 -21.16 -21.60
N GLN A 139 0.73 -20.00 -22.09
CA GLN A 139 1.36 -19.86 -23.42
C GLN A 139 2.84 -20.29 -23.40
N TYR A 140 3.52 -20.10 -22.30
CA TYR A 140 4.96 -20.33 -22.13
C TYR A 140 5.22 -21.22 -20.91
N PRO A 141 4.90 -22.53 -20.99
CA PRO A 141 5.02 -23.46 -19.87
C PRO A 141 6.49 -23.72 -19.47
N GLU A 142 7.43 -23.42 -20.34
CA GLU A 142 8.86 -23.49 -20.03
C GLU A 142 9.24 -22.27 -19.19
N LYS A 143 9.60 -22.50 -17.94
CA LYS A 143 9.88 -21.42 -16.97
C LYS A 143 10.92 -20.41 -17.44
N GLY A 144 11.87 -20.82 -18.27
CA GLY A 144 12.87 -19.94 -18.86
C GLY A 144 12.32 -18.86 -19.78
N ASP A 145 11.18 -19.13 -20.42
CA ASP A 145 10.55 -18.22 -21.37
C ASP A 145 9.55 -17.27 -20.71
N TYR A 146 9.12 -17.59 -19.49
CA TYR A 146 8.12 -16.81 -18.77
C TYR A 146 8.62 -15.44 -18.34
N TYR A 147 9.90 -15.38 -17.96
CA TYR A 147 10.60 -14.15 -17.62
C TYR A 147 11.82 -14.00 -18.51
N THR A 148 12.11 -12.78 -18.94
CA THR A 148 13.22 -12.49 -19.85
C THR A 148 14.59 -12.89 -19.30
N ASN A 149 14.74 -12.97 -17.97
CA ASN A 149 15.97 -13.45 -17.34
C ASN A 149 15.71 -14.07 -15.95
N PRO A 150 15.01 -15.20 -15.87
CA PRO A 150 14.59 -15.79 -14.59
C PRO A 150 15.76 -16.34 -13.76
N THR A 151 16.92 -16.59 -14.39
CA THR A 151 18.05 -17.27 -13.72
C THR A 151 18.97 -16.30 -12.99
N GLU A 152 18.90 -15.01 -13.29
CA GLU A 152 19.83 -14.04 -12.72
C GLU A 152 19.42 -13.57 -11.34
N TYR A 153 18.10 -13.44 -11.09
CA TYR A 153 17.55 -12.86 -9.86
C TYR A 153 16.75 -13.85 -9.00
N ASN A 154 16.20 -14.91 -9.59
CA ASN A 154 15.44 -15.90 -8.84
C ASN A 154 15.50 -17.28 -9.49
N ASN A 155 16.44 -18.11 -9.04
CA ASN A 155 16.58 -19.50 -9.49
C ASN A 155 15.36 -20.39 -9.18
N LYS A 156 14.38 -19.89 -8.42
CA LYS A 156 13.15 -20.58 -8.02
C LYS A 156 11.92 -19.99 -8.67
N ASN A 157 12.07 -19.21 -9.74
CA ASN A 157 10.93 -18.61 -10.39
C ASN A 157 9.99 -19.69 -10.94
N ASP A 158 8.88 -19.89 -10.27
CA ASP A 158 7.82 -20.84 -10.57
C ASP A 158 6.58 -20.16 -11.15
N GLY A 159 6.72 -18.90 -11.56
CA GLY A 159 5.61 -18.07 -12.02
C GLY A 159 4.93 -17.27 -10.90
N THR A 160 5.41 -17.38 -9.68
CA THR A 160 4.88 -16.62 -8.55
C THR A 160 5.37 -15.17 -8.62
N VAL A 161 4.44 -14.22 -8.61
CA VAL A 161 4.71 -12.78 -8.65
C VAL A 161 4.06 -12.06 -7.47
N ALA A 162 4.48 -10.85 -7.19
CA ALA A 162 4.01 -10.03 -6.07
C ALA A 162 2.47 -10.02 -5.93
N ALA A 163 1.77 -9.80 -7.03
CA ALA A 163 0.30 -9.76 -7.05
C ALA A 163 -0.34 -11.11 -6.73
N THR A 164 0.22 -12.22 -7.24
CA THR A 164 -0.30 -13.59 -6.99
C THR A 164 -0.20 -13.92 -5.50
N VAL A 165 0.96 -13.65 -4.89
CA VAL A 165 1.18 -13.92 -3.47
C VAL A 165 0.22 -13.12 -2.59
N CYS A 166 -0.01 -11.84 -2.91
CA CYS A 166 -1.00 -11.04 -2.18
C CYS A 166 -2.42 -11.58 -2.35
N ALA A 167 -2.82 -11.97 -3.58
CA ALA A 167 -4.15 -12.50 -3.88
C ALA A 167 -4.39 -13.89 -3.26
N ASP A 168 -3.33 -14.67 -3.05
CA ASP A 168 -3.40 -15.98 -2.43
C ASP A 168 -3.36 -15.96 -0.90
N TYR A 169 -3.07 -14.83 -0.30
CA TYR A 169 -3.12 -14.69 1.15
C TYR A 169 -4.54 -14.94 1.69
N ARG A 170 -4.65 -15.61 2.85
CA ARG A 170 -5.92 -15.99 3.49
C ARG A 170 -6.00 -15.57 4.95
N GLY A 171 -5.26 -14.52 5.32
CA GLY A 171 -5.23 -14.00 6.68
C GLY A 171 -6.62 -13.63 7.21
N GLY A 172 -6.88 -13.97 8.46
CA GLY A 172 -8.17 -13.78 9.10
C GLY A 172 -9.34 -14.57 8.49
N GLY A 173 -9.08 -15.51 7.57
CA GLY A 173 -10.09 -16.26 6.84
C GLY A 173 -10.69 -15.51 5.64
N TYR A 174 -10.10 -14.41 5.23
CA TYR A 174 -10.52 -13.61 4.07
C TYR A 174 -9.72 -13.96 2.81
N SER A 175 -10.34 -13.75 1.64
CA SER A 175 -9.75 -14.06 0.33
C SER A 175 -9.75 -12.86 -0.62
N ASP A 176 -9.93 -11.66 -0.09
CA ASP A 176 -10.05 -10.39 -0.81
C ASP A 176 -8.79 -9.50 -0.66
N TRP A 177 -7.66 -10.12 -0.35
CA TRP A 177 -6.38 -9.47 -0.23
C TRP A 177 -5.78 -9.14 -1.60
N PHE A 178 -5.06 -8.03 -1.70
CA PHE A 178 -4.45 -7.58 -2.95
C PHE A 178 -3.18 -6.74 -2.70
N LEU A 179 -2.34 -6.62 -3.72
CA LEU A 179 -1.17 -5.74 -3.73
C LEU A 179 -1.63 -4.28 -3.83
N PRO A 180 -1.25 -3.40 -2.91
CA PRO A 180 -1.71 -2.01 -2.91
C PRO A 180 -1.31 -1.26 -4.18
N SER A 181 -2.16 -0.35 -4.65
CA SER A 181 -1.77 0.63 -5.68
C SER A 181 -0.69 1.58 -5.16
N LYS A 182 -0.10 2.37 -6.06
CA LYS A 182 0.90 3.37 -5.72
C LYS A 182 0.45 4.31 -4.58
N ASP A 183 -0.77 4.86 -4.67
CA ASP A 183 -1.27 5.81 -3.69
C ASP A 183 -1.72 5.12 -2.39
N GLU A 184 -2.23 3.88 -2.47
CA GLU A 184 -2.53 3.06 -1.29
C GLU A 184 -1.26 2.68 -0.52
N LEU A 185 -0.18 2.32 -1.23
CA LEU A 185 1.12 2.05 -0.63
C LEU A 185 1.69 3.31 0.06
N ASN A 186 1.49 4.48 -0.56
CA ASN A 186 1.88 5.75 0.05
C ASN A 186 1.08 6.07 1.33
N LEU A 187 -0.19 5.70 1.39
CA LEU A 187 -0.98 5.81 2.63
C LEU A 187 -0.42 4.90 3.73
N MET A 188 -0.02 3.65 3.41
CA MET A 188 0.65 2.78 4.37
C MET A 188 1.93 3.41 4.91
N PHE A 189 2.75 4.00 4.04
CA PHE A 189 3.95 4.72 4.46
C PHE A 189 3.61 5.88 5.41
N GLN A 190 2.69 6.76 5.03
CA GLN A 190 2.36 7.96 5.80
C GLN A 190 1.68 7.65 7.13
N ILE A 191 0.85 6.62 7.19
CA ILE A 191 0.00 6.34 8.34
C ILE A 191 0.59 5.24 9.22
N LEU A 192 1.04 4.14 8.64
CA LEU A 192 1.55 3.01 9.42
C LEU A 192 3.04 3.15 9.73
N HIS A 193 3.86 3.41 8.72
CA HIS A 193 5.33 3.45 8.90
C HIS A 193 5.79 4.69 9.66
N LEU A 194 5.43 5.90 9.24
CA LEU A 194 5.88 7.13 9.89
C LEU A 194 5.39 7.28 11.34
N ASN A 195 4.33 6.58 11.73
CA ASN A 195 3.81 6.61 13.10
C ASN A 195 4.16 5.34 13.89
N ASN A 196 5.02 4.48 13.36
CA ASN A 196 5.51 3.25 14.00
C ASN A 196 4.39 2.28 14.43
N PHE A 197 3.31 2.19 13.65
CA PHE A 197 2.24 1.21 13.88
C PHE A 197 2.61 -0.19 13.39
N SER A 198 3.52 -0.29 12.40
CA SER A 198 3.96 -1.53 11.79
C SER A 198 5.40 -1.38 11.31
N THR A 199 6.11 -2.50 11.23
CA THR A 199 7.50 -2.55 10.78
C THR A 199 7.57 -2.68 9.26
N PHE A 200 8.28 -1.76 8.64
CA PHE A 200 8.56 -1.76 7.20
C PHE A 200 10.03 -1.41 7.01
N GLU A 201 10.82 -2.33 6.49
CA GLU A 201 12.28 -2.20 6.44
C GLU A 201 12.84 -2.45 5.03
N SER A 202 12.13 -2.01 3.98
CA SER A 202 12.57 -2.29 2.61
C SER A 202 12.03 -1.29 1.59
N PHE A 203 12.27 -1.62 0.32
CA PHE A 203 11.53 -1.13 -0.83
C PHE A 203 10.32 -2.04 -1.05
N TYR A 204 9.16 -1.48 -1.33
CA TYR A 204 7.91 -2.22 -1.52
C TYR A 204 7.35 -2.02 -2.91
N TRP A 205 6.91 -3.10 -3.55
CA TRP A 205 6.15 -3.03 -4.78
C TRP A 205 4.74 -2.49 -4.54
N SER A 206 4.28 -1.65 -5.47
CA SER A 206 2.85 -1.41 -5.67
C SER A 206 2.33 -2.24 -6.84
N SER A 207 1.01 -2.35 -6.98
CA SER A 207 0.37 -2.98 -8.15
C SER A 207 0.30 -2.07 -9.37
N SER A 208 0.86 -0.87 -9.30
CA SER A 208 0.78 0.09 -10.40
C SER A 208 1.91 -0.10 -11.39
N GLU A 209 1.53 -0.43 -12.64
CA GLU A 209 2.43 -0.50 -13.79
C GLU A 209 2.82 0.90 -14.24
N ASP A 210 4.04 1.07 -14.71
CA ASP A 210 4.46 2.28 -15.44
C ASP A 210 4.53 2.00 -16.94
N ASP A 211 5.32 1.02 -17.34
CA ASP A 211 5.42 0.58 -18.73
C ASP A 211 5.70 -0.95 -18.84
N ALA A 212 6.18 -1.41 -19.98
CA ALA A 212 6.44 -2.83 -20.25
C ALA A 212 7.53 -3.44 -19.35
N ASP A 213 8.45 -2.62 -18.88
CA ASP A 213 9.64 -3.06 -18.15
C ASP A 213 9.63 -2.61 -16.69
N ASP A 214 8.87 -1.55 -16.37
CA ASP A 214 8.91 -0.87 -15.09
C ASP A 214 7.56 -0.87 -14.35
N ALA A 215 7.63 -0.92 -13.02
CA ALA A 215 6.49 -0.76 -12.11
C ALA A 215 6.84 0.19 -10.95
N TRP A 216 5.82 0.75 -10.31
CA TRP A 216 5.99 1.67 -9.20
C TRP A 216 6.31 0.93 -7.90
N MET A 217 7.36 1.41 -7.24
CA MET A 217 7.74 0.99 -5.90
C MET A 217 7.88 2.19 -4.95
N GLN A 218 7.94 1.93 -3.63
CA GLN A 218 8.17 2.95 -2.61
C GLN A 218 9.29 2.53 -1.65
N ASN A 219 10.13 3.50 -1.31
CA ASN A 219 11.22 3.34 -0.34
C ASN A 219 10.73 3.61 1.08
N PHE A 220 10.75 2.60 1.95
CA PHE A 220 10.39 2.73 3.36
C PHE A 220 11.60 2.93 4.29
N TYR A 221 12.84 2.84 3.78
CA TYR A 221 14.03 3.14 4.59
C TYR A 221 14.27 4.64 4.87
N GLY A 222 13.59 5.53 4.15
CA GLY A 222 13.88 6.94 4.20
C GLY A 222 12.64 7.84 4.09
N GLU A 223 12.69 8.79 3.18
CA GLU A 223 11.64 9.81 3.04
C GLU A 223 10.39 9.35 2.28
N GLY A 224 10.25 8.06 2.01
CA GLY A 224 9.08 7.50 1.33
C GLY A 224 9.02 7.82 -0.18
N SER A 225 10.17 8.03 -0.82
CA SER A 225 10.19 8.34 -2.25
C SER A 225 9.61 7.20 -3.08
N GLN A 226 8.70 7.53 -3.99
CA GLN A 226 8.16 6.62 -4.99
C GLN A 226 8.95 6.74 -6.29
N ARG A 227 9.25 5.59 -6.89
CA ARG A 227 10.01 5.50 -8.15
C ARG A 227 9.52 4.33 -8.98
N VAL A 228 9.81 4.35 -10.26
CA VAL A 228 9.69 3.20 -11.14
C VAL A 228 10.95 2.35 -11.07
N PHE A 229 10.79 1.04 -11.19
CA PHE A 229 11.91 0.11 -11.18
C PHE A 229 11.59 -1.15 -12.00
N TRP A 230 12.62 -1.84 -12.46
CA TRP A 230 12.50 -3.02 -13.32
C TRP A 230 11.73 -4.14 -12.64
N ARG A 231 10.73 -4.69 -13.33
CA ARG A 231 9.78 -5.69 -12.81
C ARG A 231 10.40 -7.00 -12.41
N ASP A 232 11.56 -7.34 -12.95
CA ASP A 232 12.33 -8.55 -12.67
C ASP A 232 13.16 -8.44 -11.38
N PHE A 233 13.23 -7.25 -10.78
CA PHE A 233 13.79 -7.10 -9.43
C PHE A 233 12.83 -7.63 -8.37
N THR A 234 13.39 -8.06 -7.24
CA THR A 234 12.62 -8.48 -6.07
C THR A 234 12.58 -7.37 -5.03
N PHE A 235 11.36 -6.96 -4.65
CA PHE A 235 11.12 -6.05 -3.54
C PHE A 235 10.10 -6.67 -2.60
N ALA A 236 10.05 -6.15 -1.37
CA ALA A 236 9.07 -6.57 -0.37
C ALA A 236 7.64 -6.29 -0.83
N ILE A 237 6.71 -7.06 -0.30
CA ILE A 237 5.29 -6.88 -0.54
C ILE A 237 4.51 -6.97 0.78
N ARG A 238 3.46 -6.18 0.93
CA ARG A 238 2.51 -6.27 2.03
C ARG A 238 1.08 -6.17 1.47
N PRO A 239 0.25 -7.22 1.58
CA PRO A 239 -1.12 -7.16 1.09
C PRO A 239 -1.99 -6.22 1.91
N ILE A 240 -2.98 -5.65 1.24
CA ILE A 240 -4.09 -4.94 1.87
C ILE A 240 -5.42 -5.52 1.41
N ARG A 241 -6.50 -5.21 2.13
CA ARG A 241 -7.88 -5.51 1.71
C ARG A 241 -8.79 -4.32 1.92
N ALA A 242 -9.87 -4.27 1.13
CA ALA A 242 -10.92 -3.24 1.22
C ALA A 242 -12.24 -3.88 1.65
N PHE A 243 -12.97 -3.26 2.63
CA PHE A 243 -14.22 -3.81 3.16
C PHE A 243 -15.20 -2.73 3.64
#